data_5e992054f2eaaecd3a85205f947105d2
#
_entry.id   5e992054f2eaaecd3a85205f947105d2
#
_cell.length_a   1.000
_cell.length_b   1.000
_cell.length_c   1.000
_cell.angle_alpha   90.00
_cell.angle_beta   90.00
_cell.angle_gamma   90.00
#
_symmetry.space_group_name_H-M   'P 1'
#
loop_
_entity.id
_entity.type
_entity.pdbx_description
1 polymer ?
#
loop_
_entity_poly.entity_id
_entity_poly.type
_entity_poly.pdbx_seq_one_letter_code
_entity_poly.pdbx_strand_id
1 'polypeptide(L)'
;MKKVVSIAMSLVLAGMSVVNAQKVVCKIKGSDTCLPLIQKESETYQKKNAGSSIMVTGGGSGVGFAAIMSGTTDIAMASRSMKMDEKLKMNEAGKAYVEKVIAKDALSVIVNPANKIGQLTREQLEGIFTGKITNWKEVGGEDLAIVVYSRETSSGTYEFFKEHVLNKKNFSPKALLMPATGAIVQSVSQTKGAIGYVGLAYLEKTVKALKVSYDKGKTFVEPTVENAKNKTYPITRPLYFYYLKSSEKLVAPFVNYIISLEGQNIALKEGFVPLL
;
A
#
# COMPACT_ATOMS: atom_id res chain seq x y z
N MET A 1 35.59 52.84 53.25
CA MET A 1 35.92 51.75 52.32
C MET A 1 34.62 51.11 51.91
N LYS A 2 34.09 51.41 50.71
CA LYS A 2 32.85 50.83 50.17
C LYS A 2 33.28 49.82 49.10
N LYS A 3 32.93 48.55 49.34
CA LYS A 3 33.15 47.46 48.38
C LYS A 3 31.99 47.48 47.38
N VAL A 4 32.32 47.69 46.10
CA VAL A 4 31.41 47.56 44.95
C VAL A 4 31.48 46.12 44.52
N VAL A 5 30.32 45.39 44.64
CA VAL A 5 30.16 44.04 44.12
C VAL A 5 29.57 44.17 42.71
N SER A 6 30.36 43.86 41.69
CA SER A 6 29.91 43.75 40.29
C SER A 6 29.28 42.38 40.06
N ILE A 7 27.97 42.38 39.79
CA ILE A 7 27.26 41.18 39.39
C ILE A 7 27.34 41.11 37.83
N ALA A 8 28.12 40.19 37.31
CA ALA A 8 28.16 39.87 35.90
C ALA A 8 26.94 38.98 35.54
N MET A 9 25.97 39.56 34.82
CA MET A 9 24.79 38.85 34.34
C MET A 9 25.16 38.20 33.00
N SER A 10 25.44 36.90 33.03
CA SER A 10 25.71 36.09 31.83
C SER A 10 24.40 35.86 31.09
N LEU A 11 24.22 36.54 29.95
CA LEU A 11 23.15 36.28 28.99
C LEU A 11 23.44 34.93 28.27
N VAL A 12 22.74 33.88 28.64
CA VAL A 12 22.70 32.65 27.84
C VAL A 12 21.75 32.86 26.67
N LEU A 13 22.32 33.18 25.49
CA LEU A 13 21.60 33.13 24.23
C LEU A 13 21.33 31.65 23.92
N ALA A 14 20.13 31.18 24.24
CA ALA A 14 19.61 29.95 23.69
C ALA A 14 19.41 30.14 22.19
N GLY A 15 20.35 29.64 21.41
CA GLY A 15 20.22 29.60 19.95
C GLY A 15 19.04 28.70 19.58
N MET A 16 17.88 29.28 19.31
CA MET A 16 16.79 28.56 18.62
C MET A 16 17.29 28.26 17.22
N SER A 17 17.72 27.01 17.01
CA SER A 17 17.92 26.49 15.66
C SER A 17 16.57 26.54 14.96
N VAL A 18 16.34 27.51 14.13
CA VAL A 18 15.23 27.58 13.19
C VAL A 18 15.47 26.41 12.22
N VAL A 19 14.83 25.27 12.47
CA VAL A 19 14.75 24.19 11.50
C VAL A 19 14.00 24.78 10.31
N ASN A 20 14.74 25.14 9.27
CA ASN A 20 14.16 25.64 8.03
C ASN A 20 13.33 24.50 7.43
N ALA A 21 12.01 24.55 7.65
CA ALA A 21 11.06 23.60 7.10
C ALA A 21 11.17 23.65 5.57
N GLN A 22 11.67 22.57 4.97
CA GLN A 22 11.94 22.52 3.53
C GLN A 22 10.61 22.33 2.79
N LYS A 23 10.21 23.34 2.03
CA LYS A 23 8.97 23.35 1.23
C LYS A 23 9.05 22.30 0.12
N VAL A 24 8.03 21.46 0.01
CA VAL A 24 7.88 20.49 -1.06
C VAL A 24 6.60 20.79 -1.84
N VAL A 25 6.74 20.96 -3.14
CA VAL A 25 5.59 21.05 -4.06
C VAL A 25 5.72 19.91 -5.05
N CYS A 26 4.92 18.84 -4.86
CA CYS A 26 5.02 17.67 -5.72
C CYS A 26 3.66 16.98 -5.95
N LYS A 27 3.61 16.25 -7.06
CA LYS A 27 2.48 15.39 -7.44
C LYS A 27 2.88 13.93 -7.26
N ILE A 28 2.01 13.15 -6.61
CA ILE A 28 2.18 11.73 -6.38
C ILE A 28 1.00 11.00 -7.00
N LYS A 29 1.27 10.00 -7.83
CA LYS A 29 0.21 9.25 -8.52
C LYS A 29 0.51 7.75 -8.55
N GLY A 30 -0.54 6.92 -8.46
CA GLY A 30 -0.36 5.48 -8.67
C GLY A 30 -1.25 4.58 -7.83
N SER A 31 -0.66 3.69 -7.06
CA SER A 31 -1.34 2.61 -6.36
C SER A 31 -2.40 3.07 -5.36
N ASP A 32 -3.65 2.63 -5.55
CA ASP A 32 -4.72 2.87 -4.56
C ASP A 32 -4.41 2.20 -3.21
N THR A 33 -3.64 1.11 -3.20
CA THR A 33 -3.19 0.48 -1.94
C THR A 33 -2.39 1.45 -1.08
N CYS A 34 -1.54 2.28 -1.69
CA CYS A 34 -0.71 3.25 -0.97
C CYS A 34 -1.49 4.50 -0.54
N LEU A 35 -2.65 4.75 -1.14
CA LEU A 35 -3.37 6.01 -1.05
C LEU A 35 -3.65 6.45 0.39
N PRO A 36 -4.21 5.62 1.31
CA PRO A 36 -4.49 6.03 2.68
C PRO A 36 -3.23 6.49 3.42
N LEU A 37 -2.15 5.72 3.31
CA LEU A 37 -0.87 6.05 3.93
C LEU A 37 -0.32 7.38 3.42
N ILE A 38 -0.20 7.51 2.10
CA ILE A 38 0.46 8.68 1.50
C ILE A 38 -0.37 9.95 1.69
N GLN A 39 -1.70 9.87 1.67
CA GLN A 39 -2.56 10.99 2.03
C GLN A 39 -2.34 11.42 3.48
N LYS A 40 -2.33 10.48 4.43
CA LYS A 40 -2.12 10.79 5.84
C LYS A 40 -0.76 11.41 6.12
N GLU A 41 0.28 10.85 5.52
CA GLU A 41 1.64 11.38 5.65
C GLU A 41 1.79 12.75 4.99
N SER A 42 1.18 12.96 3.81
CA SER A 42 1.17 14.26 3.12
C SER A 42 0.48 15.34 3.95
N GLU A 43 -0.68 15.03 4.53
CA GLU A 43 -1.39 15.95 5.43
C GLU A 43 -0.55 16.33 6.65
N THR A 44 0.09 15.33 7.27
CA THR A 44 0.91 15.54 8.47
C THR A 44 2.16 16.33 8.14
N TYR A 45 2.81 16.02 7.01
CA TYR A 45 3.98 16.77 6.53
C TYR A 45 3.65 18.23 6.24
N GLN A 46 2.56 18.50 5.50
CA GLN A 46 2.14 19.85 5.12
C GLN A 46 1.79 20.71 6.35
N LYS A 47 1.17 20.11 7.39
CA LYS A 47 0.90 20.82 8.65
C LYS A 47 2.18 21.30 9.36
N LYS A 48 3.27 20.54 9.25
CA LYS A 48 4.57 20.86 9.87
C LYS A 48 5.46 21.72 8.98
N ASN A 49 5.25 21.71 7.68
CA ASN A 49 6.10 22.38 6.68
C ASN A 49 5.26 23.35 5.87
N ALA A 50 4.96 24.51 6.47
CA ALA A 50 4.13 25.54 5.87
C ALA A 50 4.63 25.95 4.47
N GLY A 51 3.72 26.01 3.50
CA GLY A 51 4.00 26.28 2.10
C GLY A 51 4.37 25.05 1.26
N SER A 52 4.40 23.85 1.84
CA SER A 52 4.41 22.59 1.08
C SER A 52 3.03 22.32 0.49
N SER A 53 3.01 21.74 -0.72
CA SER A 53 1.79 21.31 -1.42
C SER A 53 2.05 19.95 -2.06
N ILE A 54 1.47 18.92 -1.49
CA ILE A 54 1.63 17.52 -1.95
C ILE A 54 0.28 17.02 -2.40
N MET A 55 0.15 16.76 -3.70
CA MET A 55 -1.08 16.28 -4.32
C MET A 55 -0.97 14.76 -4.53
N VAL A 56 -1.88 13.99 -3.94
CA VAL A 56 -1.87 12.52 -4.01
C VAL A 56 -3.09 12.02 -4.75
N THR A 57 -2.88 11.19 -5.79
CA THR A 57 -3.96 10.61 -6.61
C THR A 57 -3.73 9.12 -6.85
N GLY A 58 -4.80 8.32 -6.81
CA GLY A 58 -4.78 6.89 -7.10
C GLY A 58 -4.81 6.57 -8.61
N GLY A 59 -5.30 5.38 -8.94
CA GLY A 59 -5.51 4.90 -10.32
C GLY A 59 -4.71 3.64 -10.68
N GLY A 60 -3.96 3.08 -9.73
CA GLY A 60 -3.17 1.86 -9.92
C GLY A 60 -1.70 2.11 -10.21
N SER A 61 -0.85 1.12 -9.88
CA SER A 61 0.61 1.22 -10.04
C SER A 61 1.03 1.46 -11.50
N GLY A 62 0.37 0.82 -12.46
CA GLY A 62 0.65 1.01 -13.89
C GLY A 62 0.38 2.45 -14.36
N VAL A 63 -0.67 3.08 -13.84
CA VAL A 63 -0.97 4.50 -14.10
C VAL A 63 0.12 5.40 -13.52
N GLY A 64 0.62 5.08 -12.31
CA GLY A 64 1.76 5.79 -11.71
C GLY A 64 3.02 5.69 -12.57
N PHE A 65 3.36 4.50 -13.07
CA PHE A 65 4.51 4.31 -13.95
C PHE A 65 4.36 5.04 -15.29
N ALA A 66 3.17 5.03 -15.89
CA ALA A 66 2.91 5.82 -17.10
C ALA A 66 3.04 7.33 -16.82
N ALA A 67 2.55 7.81 -15.68
CA ALA A 67 2.61 9.21 -15.30
C ALA A 67 4.04 9.70 -15.06
N ILE A 68 4.90 8.90 -14.40
CA ILE A 68 6.30 9.30 -14.21
C ILE A 68 7.09 9.25 -15.52
N MET A 69 6.76 8.29 -16.38
CA MET A 69 7.35 8.21 -17.71
C MET A 69 6.99 9.43 -18.58
N SER A 70 5.75 9.89 -18.54
CA SER A 70 5.30 11.09 -19.26
C SER A 70 5.69 12.42 -18.59
N GLY A 71 6.23 12.38 -17.34
CA GLY A 71 6.58 13.60 -16.59
C GLY A 71 5.37 14.33 -16.00
N THR A 72 4.21 13.70 -15.88
CA THR A 72 2.98 14.31 -15.33
C THR A 72 2.85 14.13 -13.82
N THR A 73 3.75 13.37 -13.20
CA THR A 73 3.89 13.23 -11.74
C THR A 73 5.37 13.25 -11.35
N ASP A 74 5.66 13.66 -10.13
CA ASP A 74 7.02 13.70 -9.58
C ASP A 74 7.39 12.38 -8.89
N ILE A 75 6.40 11.70 -8.30
CA ILE A 75 6.55 10.40 -7.65
C ILE A 75 5.45 9.45 -8.16
N ALA A 76 5.85 8.26 -8.59
CA ALA A 76 4.93 7.14 -8.79
C ALA A 76 4.90 6.28 -7.52
N MET A 77 3.72 6.10 -6.90
CA MET A 77 3.53 5.15 -5.80
C MET A 77 3.04 3.80 -6.34
N ALA A 78 3.63 2.71 -5.87
CA ALA A 78 3.36 1.39 -6.41
C ALA A 78 3.28 0.31 -5.34
N SER A 79 2.43 -0.68 -5.57
CA SER A 79 2.25 -1.88 -4.75
C SER A 79 2.76 -3.16 -5.44
N ARG A 80 3.64 -3.00 -6.40
CA ARG A 80 4.48 -3.98 -7.06
C ARG A 80 5.76 -3.31 -7.55
N SER A 81 6.78 -4.11 -7.82
CA SER A 81 7.95 -3.59 -8.53
C SER A 81 7.61 -3.21 -9.98
N MET A 82 8.43 -2.34 -10.56
CA MET A 82 8.35 -1.98 -11.98
C MET A 82 8.61 -3.22 -12.84
N LYS A 83 7.77 -3.48 -13.84
CA LYS A 83 7.92 -4.59 -14.79
C LYS A 83 9.13 -4.38 -15.68
N MET A 84 9.63 -5.45 -16.28
CA MET A 84 10.80 -5.38 -17.18
C MET A 84 10.56 -4.47 -18.39
N ASP A 85 9.39 -4.54 -19.01
CA ASP A 85 9.01 -3.66 -20.12
C ASP A 85 8.91 -2.19 -19.72
N GLU A 86 8.42 -1.90 -18.51
CA GLU A 86 8.39 -0.55 -17.94
C GLU A 86 9.82 -0.03 -17.70
N LYS A 87 10.72 -0.87 -17.15
CA LYS A 87 12.15 -0.55 -16.97
C LYS A 87 12.86 -0.26 -18.28
N LEU A 88 12.62 -1.09 -19.30
CA LEU A 88 13.19 -0.90 -20.62
C LEU A 88 12.77 0.44 -21.23
N LYS A 89 11.47 0.76 -21.20
CA LYS A 89 10.95 2.05 -21.67
C LYS A 89 11.55 3.25 -20.94
N MET A 90 11.78 3.15 -19.60
CA MET A 90 12.46 4.21 -18.85
C MET A 90 13.90 4.39 -19.32
N ASN A 91 14.62 3.29 -19.55
CA ASN A 91 16.00 3.30 -20.01
C ASN A 91 16.12 3.85 -21.44
N GLU A 92 15.27 3.42 -22.37
CA GLU A 92 15.19 3.91 -23.74
C GLU A 92 14.89 5.42 -23.80
N ALA A 93 14.06 5.91 -22.87
CA ALA A 93 13.77 7.33 -22.73
C ALA A 93 14.88 8.13 -22.00
N GLY A 94 16.00 7.49 -21.64
CA GLY A 94 17.10 8.13 -20.89
C GLY A 94 16.70 8.59 -19.47
N LYS A 95 15.64 8.03 -18.90
CA LYS A 95 15.08 8.44 -17.61
C LYS A 95 15.62 7.59 -16.46
N ALA A 96 16.75 7.99 -15.88
CA ALA A 96 17.26 7.38 -14.66
C ALA A 96 16.31 7.63 -13.50
N TYR A 97 15.96 6.59 -12.76
CA TYR A 97 15.01 6.66 -11.64
C TYR A 97 15.60 6.07 -10.36
N VAL A 98 14.98 6.42 -9.24
CA VAL A 98 15.22 5.83 -7.91
C VAL A 98 14.00 4.98 -7.56
N GLU A 99 14.25 3.79 -7.04
CA GLU A 99 13.27 2.92 -6.41
C GLU A 99 13.47 2.96 -4.91
N LYS A 100 12.43 3.31 -4.16
CA LYS A 100 12.50 3.40 -2.70
C LYS A 100 11.35 2.62 -2.07
N VAL A 101 11.67 1.62 -1.24
CA VAL A 101 10.65 0.97 -0.40
C VAL A 101 10.23 1.95 0.70
N ILE A 102 8.92 2.13 0.90
CA ILE A 102 8.33 3.10 1.85
C ILE A 102 7.60 2.44 3.00
N ALA A 103 7.06 1.26 2.81
CA ALA A 103 6.38 0.42 3.81
C ALA A 103 6.22 -0.99 3.25
N LYS A 104 5.62 -1.91 4.02
CA LYS A 104 5.12 -3.19 3.51
C LYS A 104 3.62 -3.28 3.72
N ASP A 105 2.96 -4.10 2.90
CA ASP A 105 1.53 -4.37 2.95
C ASP A 105 1.28 -5.87 3.10
N ALA A 106 0.25 -6.24 3.85
CA ALA A 106 -0.30 -7.58 3.87
C ALA A 106 -1.60 -7.58 3.06
N LEU A 107 -1.70 -8.46 2.07
CA LEU A 107 -2.86 -8.55 1.22
C LEU A 107 -3.87 -9.53 1.82
N SER A 108 -5.00 -9.01 2.28
CA SER A 108 -6.07 -9.77 2.93
C SER A 108 -7.08 -10.26 1.91
N VAL A 109 -7.43 -11.54 1.97
CA VAL A 109 -8.60 -12.08 1.27
C VAL A 109 -9.83 -11.80 2.11
N ILE A 110 -10.86 -11.22 1.52
CA ILE A 110 -12.08 -10.80 2.22
C ILE A 110 -13.33 -11.44 1.63
N VAL A 111 -14.29 -11.70 2.50
CA VAL A 111 -15.64 -12.19 2.17
C VAL A 111 -16.70 -11.37 2.89
N ASN A 112 -17.96 -11.53 2.47
CA ASN A 112 -19.09 -10.97 3.20
C ASN A 112 -19.14 -11.55 4.63
N PRO A 113 -19.45 -10.76 5.67
CA PRO A 113 -19.52 -11.24 7.05
C PRO A 113 -20.49 -12.41 7.28
N ALA A 114 -21.57 -12.50 6.47
CA ALA A 114 -22.51 -13.61 6.54
C ALA A 114 -21.98 -14.93 5.96
N ASN A 115 -20.87 -14.92 5.23
CA ASN A 115 -20.22 -16.13 4.73
C ASN A 115 -19.60 -16.91 5.89
N LYS A 116 -19.90 -18.23 6.02
CA LYS A 116 -19.41 -19.06 7.13
C LYS A 116 -17.94 -19.49 6.98
N ILE A 117 -17.37 -19.39 5.77
CA ILE A 117 -15.95 -19.72 5.53
C ILE A 117 -15.06 -18.78 6.34
N GLY A 118 -14.13 -19.34 7.12
CA GLY A 118 -13.15 -18.60 7.93
C GLY A 118 -11.72 -18.68 7.41
N GLN A 119 -11.43 -19.62 6.51
CA GLN A 119 -10.09 -19.92 6.05
C GLN A 119 -10.08 -20.60 4.69
N LEU A 120 -9.03 -20.40 3.90
CA LEU A 120 -8.81 -21.06 2.60
C LEU A 120 -7.33 -21.36 2.39
N THR A 121 -7.04 -22.44 1.67
CA THR A 121 -5.67 -22.72 1.21
C THR A 121 -5.38 -21.89 -0.04
N ARG A 122 -4.09 -21.74 -0.39
CA ARG A 122 -3.66 -21.07 -1.62
C ARG A 122 -4.29 -21.74 -2.86
N GLU A 123 -4.36 -23.08 -2.86
CA GLU A 123 -4.93 -23.86 -3.96
C GLU A 123 -6.43 -23.60 -4.11
N GLN A 124 -7.17 -23.48 -3.01
CA GLN A 124 -8.60 -23.12 -3.02
C GLN A 124 -8.78 -21.68 -3.53
N LEU A 125 -7.93 -20.73 -3.08
CA LEU A 125 -7.93 -19.36 -3.61
C LEU A 125 -7.66 -19.35 -5.12
N GLU A 126 -6.64 -20.07 -5.58
CA GLU A 126 -6.37 -20.21 -7.01
C GLU A 126 -7.59 -20.78 -7.75
N GLY A 127 -8.20 -21.86 -7.24
CA GLY A 127 -9.40 -22.46 -7.83
C GLY A 127 -10.56 -21.49 -7.95
N ILE A 128 -10.84 -20.73 -6.90
CA ILE A 128 -11.92 -19.73 -6.86
C ILE A 128 -11.65 -18.61 -7.85
N PHE A 129 -10.51 -17.95 -7.74
CA PHE A 129 -10.21 -16.76 -8.57
C PHE A 129 -9.96 -17.07 -10.04
N THR A 130 -9.61 -18.32 -10.39
CA THR A 130 -9.52 -18.78 -11.79
C THR A 130 -10.85 -19.32 -12.32
N GLY A 131 -11.89 -19.47 -11.47
CA GLY A 131 -13.21 -19.95 -11.84
C GLY A 131 -13.34 -21.47 -11.95
N LYS A 132 -12.40 -22.24 -11.40
CA LYS A 132 -12.49 -23.71 -11.27
C LYS A 132 -13.42 -24.12 -10.13
N ILE A 133 -13.44 -23.34 -9.05
CA ILE A 133 -14.35 -23.48 -7.91
C ILE A 133 -15.33 -22.31 -8.02
N THR A 134 -16.61 -22.62 -8.14
CA THR A 134 -17.65 -21.62 -8.42
C THR A 134 -18.76 -21.58 -7.39
N ASN A 135 -18.74 -22.52 -6.44
CA ASN A 135 -19.72 -22.60 -5.36
C ASN A 135 -19.01 -22.80 -4.02
N TRP A 136 -19.47 -22.08 -3.00
CA TRP A 136 -18.88 -22.16 -1.66
C TRP A 136 -18.94 -23.57 -1.04
N LYS A 137 -19.93 -24.42 -1.42
CA LYS A 137 -20.00 -25.82 -0.95
C LYS A 137 -18.77 -26.66 -1.34
N GLU A 138 -18.10 -26.32 -2.43
CA GLU A 138 -16.89 -27.03 -2.88
C GLU A 138 -15.68 -26.84 -1.94
N VAL A 139 -15.77 -25.85 -1.06
CA VAL A 139 -14.74 -25.55 -0.04
C VAL A 139 -15.29 -25.63 1.39
N GLY A 140 -16.43 -26.31 1.58
CA GLY A 140 -17.04 -26.56 2.90
C GLY A 140 -17.98 -25.44 3.39
N GLY A 141 -18.40 -24.56 2.51
CA GLY A 141 -19.37 -23.48 2.79
C GLY A 141 -20.81 -23.88 2.45
N GLU A 142 -21.68 -22.88 2.40
CA GLU A 142 -23.09 -23.03 2.00
C GLU A 142 -23.20 -23.31 0.49
N ASP A 143 -24.33 -23.89 0.06
CA ASP A 143 -24.65 -24.01 -1.38
C ASP A 143 -25.02 -22.63 -1.92
N LEU A 144 -24.00 -21.87 -2.26
CA LEU A 144 -24.08 -20.47 -2.71
C LEU A 144 -23.01 -20.21 -3.78
N ALA A 145 -23.42 -19.62 -4.89
CA ALA A 145 -22.50 -19.24 -5.96
C ALA A 145 -21.46 -18.22 -5.48
N ILE A 146 -20.22 -18.38 -5.91
CA ILE A 146 -19.13 -17.46 -5.60
C ILE A 146 -19.14 -16.29 -6.60
N VAL A 147 -19.11 -15.05 -6.08
CA VAL A 147 -18.95 -13.84 -6.87
C VAL A 147 -17.55 -13.28 -6.62
N VAL A 148 -16.71 -13.32 -7.65
CA VAL A 148 -15.31 -12.91 -7.55
C VAL A 148 -15.18 -11.44 -7.91
N TYR A 149 -14.66 -10.63 -6.97
CA TYR A 149 -14.27 -9.24 -7.22
C TYR A 149 -12.74 -9.15 -7.27
N SER A 150 -12.25 -8.50 -8.33
CA SER A 150 -10.83 -8.27 -8.57
C SER A 150 -10.60 -6.79 -8.87
N ARG A 151 -9.34 -6.39 -8.94
CA ARG A 151 -8.95 -5.07 -9.41
C ARG A 151 -8.75 -5.09 -10.94
N GLU A 152 -8.82 -3.92 -11.55
CA GLU A 152 -8.42 -3.73 -12.95
C GLU A 152 -6.94 -4.05 -13.18
N THR A 153 -6.57 -4.33 -14.43
CA THR A 153 -5.21 -4.75 -14.82
C THR A 153 -4.13 -3.68 -14.63
N SER A 154 -4.51 -2.40 -14.52
CA SER A 154 -3.60 -1.30 -14.14
C SER A 154 -3.15 -1.37 -12.68
N SER A 155 -3.88 -2.13 -11.83
CA SER A 155 -3.59 -2.27 -10.41
C SER A 155 -2.36 -3.14 -10.14
N GLY A 156 -1.42 -2.61 -9.35
CA GLY A 156 -0.32 -3.43 -8.84
C GLY A 156 -0.79 -4.57 -7.93
N THR A 157 -1.96 -4.42 -7.28
CA THR A 157 -2.55 -5.46 -6.44
C THR A 157 -3.11 -6.62 -7.28
N TYR A 158 -3.72 -6.32 -8.44
CA TYR A 158 -4.11 -7.33 -9.41
C TYR A 158 -2.91 -8.19 -9.86
N GLU A 159 -1.85 -7.53 -10.28
CA GLU A 159 -0.64 -8.21 -10.77
C GLU A 159 0.03 -9.05 -9.67
N PHE A 160 0.17 -8.47 -8.48
CA PHE A 160 0.76 -9.20 -7.34
C PHE A 160 -0.07 -10.43 -6.96
N PHE A 161 -1.40 -10.31 -6.89
CA PHE A 161 -2.28 -11.43 -6.58
C PHE A 161 -2.21 -12.51 -7.65
N LYS A 162 -2.22 -12.13 -8.93
CA LYS A 162 -2.04 -13.03 -10.05
C LYS A 162 -0.72 -13.81 -9.96
N GLU A 163 0.37 -13.12 -9.64
CA GLU A 163 1.70 -13.71 -9.61
C GLU A 163 1.88 -14.65 -8.40
N HIS A 164 1.49 -14.21 -7.21
CA HIS A 164 1.84 -14.89 -5.95
C HIS A 164 0.74 -15.81 -5.41
N VAL A 165 -0.52 -15.58 -5.76
CA VAL A 165 -1.65 -16.40 -5.30
C VAL A 165 -2.12 -17.35 -6.40
N LEU A 166 -2.25 -16.84 -7.65
CA LEU A 166 -2.75 -17.64 -8.78
C LEU A 166 -1.64 -18.34 -9.58
N ASN A 167 -0.37 -18.28 -9.15
CA ASN A 167 0.77 -18.86 -9.88
C ASN A 167 0.79 -18.43 -11.36
N LYS A 168 0.60 -17.13 -11.60
CA LYS A 168 0.55 -16.49 -12.93
C LYS A 168 -0.63 -16.91 -13.82
N LYS A 169 -1.59 -17.69 -13.30
CA LYS A 169 -2.82 -18.03 -14.04
C LYS A 169 -3.71 -16.80 -14.15
N ASN A 170 -4.53 -16.76 -15.20
CA ASN A 170 -5.46 -15.67 -15.42
C ASN A 170 -6.65 -15.78 -14.43
N PHE A 171 -7.17 -14.64 -14.04
CA PHE A 171 -8.45 -14.58 -13.34
C PHE A 171 -9.57 -15.13 -14.22
N SER A 172 -10.63 -15.62 -13.58
CA SER A 172 -11.86 -15.99 -14.26
C SER A 172 -12.36 -14.84 -15.16
N PRO A 173 -12.79 -15.12 -16.39
CA PRO A 173 -13.43 -14.11 -17.22
C PRO A 173 -14.75 -13.57 -16.64
N LYS A 174 -15.32 -14.27 -15.65
CA LYS A 174 -16.50 -13.85 -14.88
C LYS A 174 -16.16 -12.98 -13.68
N ALA A 175 -14.87 -12.75 -13.38
CA ALA A 175 -14.48 -11.87 -12.27
C ALA A 175 -14.87 -10.41 -12.57
N LEU A 176 -15.48 -9.77 -11.59
CA LEU A 176 -15.91 -8.37 -11.66
C LEU A 176 -14.74 -7.46 -11.32
N LEU A 177 -14.35 -6.62 -12.27
CA LEU A 177 -13.19 -5.75 -12.12
C LEU A 177 -13.58 -4.41 -11.51
N MET A 178 -12.91 -4.05 -10.42
CA MET A 178 -13.16 -2.82 -9.65
C MET A 178 -12.03 -1.80 -9.86
N PRO A 179 -12.38 -0.52 -10.09
CA PRO A 179 -11.39 0.53 -10.37
C PRO A 179 -10.54 0.89 -9.14
N ALA A 180 -11.08 0.74 -7.93
CA ALA A 180 -10.42 1.14 -6.69
C ALA A 180 -10.52 0.06 -5.60
N THR A 181 -9.61 0.08 -4.62
CA THR A 181 -9.60 -0.88 -3.51
C THR A 181 -10.87 -0.76 -2.64
N GLY A 182 -11.31 0.47 -2.33
CA GLY A 182 -12.55 0.69 -1.57
C GLY A 182 -13.80 0.14 -2.25
N ALA A 183 -13.84 0.14 -3.59
CA ALA A 183 -14.96 -0.44 -4.34
C ALA A 183 -15.08 -1.96 -4.14
N ILE A 184 -13.95 -2.68 -3.94
CA ILE A 184 -13.97 -4.11 -3.56
C ILE A 184 -14.59 -4.28 -2.18
N VAL A 185 -14.18 -3.49 -1.18
CA VAL A 185 -14.75 -3.55 0.18
C VAL A 185 -16.25 -3.36 0.13
N GLN A 186 -16.72 -2.32 -0.55
CA GLN A 186 -18.14 -2.02 -0.70
C GLN A 186 -18.90 -3.17 -1.37
N SER A 187 -18.40 -3.68 -2.49
CA SER A 187 -19.05 -4.77 -3.24
C SER A 187 -19.12 -6.06 -2.44
N VAL A 188 -18.04 -6.42 -1.73
CA VAL A 188 -18.00 -7.62 -0.88
C VAL A 188 -18.96 -7.47 0.31
N SER A 189 -19.04 -6.30 0.92
CA SER A 189 -19.95 -6.06 2.06
C SER A 189 -21.44 -6.22 1.68
N GLN A 190 -21.80 -5.94 0.44
CA GLN A 190 -23.19 -5.98 -0.06
C GLN A 190 -23.59 -7.31 -0.69
N THR A 191 -22.64 -8.20 -1.01
CA THR A 191 -22.91 -9.43 -1.76
C THR A 191 -22.55 -10.67 -0.93
N LYS A 192 -23.54 -11.43 -0.48
CA LYS A 192 -23.36 -12.60 0.43
C LYS A 192 -22.36 -13.64 -0.11
N GLY A 193 -22.40 -13.95 -1.41
CA GLY A 193 -21.50 -14.90 -2.06
C GLY A 193 -20.13 -14.34 -2.47
N ALA A 194 -19.83 -13.10 -2.14
CA ALA A 194 -18.66 -12.41 -2.63
C ALA A 194 -17.34 -12.85 -1.97
N ILE A 195 -16.28 -12.81 -2.78
CA ILE A 195 -14.89 -12.86 -2.37
C ILE A 195 -14.09 -11.79 -3.11
N GLY A 196 -13.14 -11.17 -2.42
CA GLY A 196 -12.22 -10.18 -2.97
C GLY A 196 -10.89 -10.17 -2.22
N TYR A 197 -10.02 -9.23 -2.55
CA TYR A 197 -8.75 -9.05 -1.86
C TYR A 197 -8.37 -7.56 -1.79
N VAL A 198 -7.84 -7.15 -0.65
CA VAL A 198 -7.48 -5.76 -0.35
C VAL A 198 -6.22 -5.69 0.52
N GLY A 199 -5.52 -4.58 0.53
CA GLY A 199 -4.48 -4.32 1.52
C GLY A 199 -5.06 -4.26 2.93
N LEU A 200 -4.28 -4.65 3.92
CA LEU A 200 -4.69 -4.74 5.33
C LEU A 200 -5.28 -3.42 5.86
N ALA A 201 -4.74 -2.28 5.42
CA ALA A 201 -5.24 -0.94 5.77
C ALA A 201 -6.68 -0.65 5.32
N TYR A 202 -7.24 -1.48 4.44
CA TYR A 202 -8.63 -1.36 3.97
C TYR A 202 -9.59 -2.30 4.69
N LEU A 203 -9.14 -3.04 5.70
CA LEU A 203 -10.04 -3.90 6.46
C LEU A 203 -10.96 -3.06 7.35
N GLU A 204 -12.25 -3.24 7.13
CA GLU A 204 -13.32 -2.62 7.88
C GLU A 204 -14.22 -3.71 8.50
N LYS A 205 -15.02 -3.35 9.50
CA LYS A 205 -15.99 -4.27 10.15
C LYS A 205 -17.08 -4.75 9.21
N THR A 206 -17.23 -4.10 8.05
CA THR A 206 -18.21 -4.43 7.01
C THR A 206 -17.84 -5.66 6.18
N VAL A 207 -16.60 -6.14 6.30
CA VAL A 207 -16.10 -7.35 5.62
C VAL A 207 -15.38 -8.27 6.60
N LYS A 208 -15.25 -9.54 6.24
CA LYS A 208 -14.52 -10.54 7.04
C LYS A 208 -13.26 -10.97 6.31
N ALA A 209 -12.10 -10.82 6.96
CA ALA A 209 -10.84 -11.35 6.48
C ALA A 209 -10.75 -12.87 6.73
N LEU A 210 -10.17 -13.59 5.77
CA LEU A 210 -9.92 -15.02 5.87
C LEU A 210 -8.50 -15.32 6.32
N LYS A 211 -8.32 -16.36 7.13
CA LYS A 211 -7.01 -17.00 7.34
C LYS A 211 -6.58 -17.70 6.05
N VAL A 212 -5.30 -17.70 5.75
CA VAL A 212 -4.77 -18.36 4.56
C VAL A 212 -3.67 -19.37 4.93
N SER A 213 -3.61 -20.45 4.14
CA SER A 213 -2.57 -21.46 4.26
C SER A 213 -1.78 -21.60 2.95
N TYR A 214 -0.47 -21.66 3.06
CA TYR A 214 0.48 -21.88 1.95
C TYR A 214 1.25 -23.20 2.08
N ASP A 215 0.87 -24.01 3.07
CA ASP A 215 1.44 -25.33 3.38
C ASP A 215 0.41 -26.47 3.26
N LYS A 216 -0.52 -26.33 2.30
CA LYS A 216 -1.58 -27.31 2.00
C LYS A 216 -2.54 -27.55 3.17
N GLY A 217 -2.86 -26.51 3.92
CA GLY A 217 -3.85 -26.58 5.00
C GLY A 217 -3.30 -27.03 6.36
N LYS A 218 -1.99 -27.14 6.52
CA LYS A 218 -1.39 -27.49 7.83
C LYS A 218 -1.47 -26.32 8.80
N THR A 219 -1.19 -25.10 8.32
CA THR A 219 -1.19 -23.87 9.13
C THR A 219 -2.03 -22.79 8.44
N PHE A 220 -2.98 -22.20 9.16
CA PHE A 220 -3.78 -21.07 8.69
C PHE A 220 -3.43 -19.82 9.48
N VAL A 221 -2.99 -18.77 8.79
CA VAL A 221 -2.49 -17.53 9.38
C VAL A 221 -3.43 -16.37 9.06
N GLU A 222 -3.70 -15.54 10.06
CA GLU A 222 -4.52 -14.32 9.93
C GLU A 222 -3.73 -13.18 9.28
N PRO A 223 -4.37 -12.34 8.44
CA PRO A 223 -3.78 -11.12 7.92
C PRO A 223 -3.74 -10.05 9.03
N THR A 224 -2.65 -10.00 9.78
CA THR A 224 -2.39 -8.97 10.79
C THR A 224 -1.05 -8.30 10.54
N VAL A 225 -0.89 -7.07 11.05
CA VAL A 225 0.39 -6.37 10.97
C VAL A 225 1.50 -7.17 11.64
N GLU A 226 1.20 -7.79 12.79
CA GLU A 226 2.16 -8.63 13.53
C GLU A 226 2.59 -9.84 12.71
N ASN A 227 1.64 -10.61 12.16
CA ASN A 227 1.94 -11.79 11.35
C ASN A 227 2.67 -11.43 10.05
N ALA A 228 2.40 -10.24 9.49
CA ALA A 228 3.14 -9.74 8.34
C ALA A 228 4.57 -9.29 8.73
N LYS A 229 4.75 -8.67 9.90
CA LYS A 229 6.04 -8.22 10.42
C LYS A 229 6.96 -9.40 10.74
N ASN A 230 6.45 -10.43 11.38
CA ASN A 230 7.20 -11.64 11.72
C ASN A 230 7.29 -12.67 10.57
N LYS A 231 6.74 -12.32 9.38
CA LYS A 231 6.78 -13.11 8.14
C LYS A 231 6.04 -14.46 8.21
N THR A 232 5.12 -14.63 9.15
CA THR A 232 4.26 -15.83 9.19
C THR A 232 3.09 -15.73 8.22
N TYR A 233 2.58 -14.51 7.96
CA TYR A 233 1.55 -14.29 6.94
C TYR A 233 2.17 -14.29 5.53
N PRO A 234 1.71 -15.18 4.61
CA PRO A 234 2.43 -15.42 3.36
C PRO A 234 2.20 -14.39 2.26
N ILE A 235 1.11 -13.61 2.31
CA ILE A 235 0.75 -12.68 1.24
C ILE A 235 1.18 -11.26 1.63
N THR A 236 2.49 -11.03 1.67
CA THR A 236 3.09 -9.74 2.02
C THR A 236 3.92 -9.19 0.87
N ARG A 237 4.01 -7.87 0.76
CA ARG A 237 4.75 -7.20 -0.31
C ARG A 237 5.30 -5.86 0.14
N PRO A 238 6.39 -5.38 -0.43
CA PRO A 238 6.83 -3.99 -0.30
C PRO A 238 5.93 -3.05 -1.09
N LEU A 239 5.83 -1.82 -0.58
CA LEU A 239 5.26 -0.67 -1.26
C LEU A 239 6.38 0.29 -1.64
N TYR A 240 6.26 0.93 -2.79
CA TYR A 240 7.35 1.66 -3.39
C TYR A 240 6.97 3.08 -3.77
N PHE A 241 7.96 3.95 -3.70
CA PHE A 241 8.05 5.18 -4.48
C PHE A 241 9.08 5.01 -5.60
N TYR A 242 8.71 5.53 -6.78
CA TYR A 242 9.61 5.70 -7.92
C TYR A 242 9.63 7.17 -8.31
N TYR A 243 10.80 7.75 -8.46
CA TYR A 243 10.97 9.13 -8.91
C TYR A 243 12.23 9.25 -9.78
N LEU A 244 12.25 10.24 -10.67
CA LEU A 244 13.41 10.46 -11.51
C LEU A 244 14.58 10.99 -10.67
N LYS A 245 15.81 10.61 -11.00
CA LYS A 245 17.00 11.14 -10.34
C LYS A 245 17.08 12.67 -10.48
N SER A 246 16.61 13.23 -11.58
CA SER A 246 16.52 14.69 -11.78
C SER A 246 15.58 15.40 -10.79
N SER A 247 14.56 14.70 -10.28
CA SER A 247 13.59 15.22 -9.30
C SER A 247 13.97 14.94 -7.85
N GLU A 248 15.07 14.24 -7.60
CA GLU A 248 15.45 13.77 -6.26
C GLU A 248 15.53 14.90 -5.24
N LYS A 249 16.17 16.03 -5.58
CA LYS A 249 16.27 17.18 -4.68
C LYS A 249 14.91 17.76 -4.28
N LEU A 250 13.94 17.72 -5.20
CA LEU A 250 12.58 18.18 -4.95
C LEU A 250 11.84 17.29 -3.99
N VAL A 251 11.92 15.96 -4.19
CA VAL A 251 11.08 14.99 -3.46
C VAL A 251 11.74 14.45 -2.19
N ALA A 252 13.07 14.52 -2.09
CA ALA A 252 13.84 13.92 -0.98
C ALA A 252 13.36 14.34 0.42
N PRO A 253 12.96 15.59 0.70
CA PRO A 253 12.50 15.96 2.05
C PRO A 253 11.26 15.16 2.47
N PHE A 254 10.30 14.97 1.56
CA PHE A 254 9.10 14.19 1.83
C PHE A 254 9.40 12.68 1.88
N VAL A 255 10.21 12.16 0.96
CA VAL A 255 10.64 10.75 0.96
C VAL A 255 11.37 10.41 2.26
N ASN A 256 12.27 11.26 2.72
CA ASN A 256 12.99 11.07 3.98
C ASN A 256 12.05 11.13 5.20
N TYR A 257 11.03 11.98 5.16
CA TYR A 257 10.01 12.03 6.19
C TYR A 257 9.22 10.73 6.28
N ILE A 258 8.76 10.18 5.15
CA ILE A 258 8.01 8.91 5.10
C ILE A 258 8.81 7.75 5.73
N ILE A 259 10.10 7.65 5.44
CA ILE A 259 10.94 6.58 5.98
C ILE A 259 11.51 6.87 7.37
N SER A 260 11.24 8.05 7.93
CA SER A 260 11.63 8.40 9.30
C SER A 260 10.81 7.63 10.33
N LEU A 261 11.25 7.64 11.59
CA LEU A 261 10.50 7.04 12.69
C LEU A 261 9.05 7.58 12.76
N GLU A 262 8.86 8.87 12.50
CA GLU A 262 7.54 9.48 12.52
C GLU A 262 6.64 8.94 11.38
N GLY A 263 7.14 8.93 10.15
CA GLY A 263 6.41 8.38 8.99
C GLY A 263 6.09 6.90 9.20
N GLN A 264 7.05 6.12 9.70
CA GLN A 264 6.83 4.69 9.95
C GLN A 264 5.84 4.42 11.11
N ASN A 265 5.74 5.31 12.10
CA ASN A 265 4.69 5.26 13.11
C ASN A 265 3.31 5.58 12.53
N ILE A 266 3.23 6.47 11.54
CA ILE A 266 1.98 6.71 10.79
C ILE A 266 1.63 5.45 9.99
N ALA A 267 2.59 4.85 9.28
CA ALA A 267 2.36 3.61 8.54
C ALA A 267 1.76 2.51 9.43
N LEU A 268 2.32 2.31 10.64
CA LEU A 268 1.79 1.35 11.60
C LEU A 268 0.34 1.66 12.02
N LYS A 269 0.03 2.92 12.30
CA LYS A 269 -1.32 3.36 12.71
C LYS A 269 -2.35 3.19 11.60
N GLU A 270 -1.94 3.40 10.36
CA GLU A 270 -2.78 3.22 9.18
C GLU A 270 -2.88 1.74 8.73
N GLY A 271 -2.34 0.78 9.50
CA GLY A 271 -2.47 -0.66 9.23
C GLY A 271 -1.44 -1.22 8.25
N PHE A 272 -0.37 -0.48 7.97
CA PHE A 272 0.76 -0.96 7.17
C PHE A 272 1.87 -1.53 8.07
N VAL A 273 2.74 -2.34 7.47
CA VAL A 273 3.89 -2.92 8.16
C VAL A 273 5.09 -1.98 7.99
N PRO A 274 5.61 -1.39 9.09
CA PRO A 274 6.75 -0.49 9.03
C PRO A 274 8.02 -1.18 8.52
N LEU A 275 8.98 -0.37 8.07
CA LEU A 275 10.32 -0.82 7.68
C LEU A 275 11.24 -1.03 8.89
N LEU A 276 10.95 -0.32 10.00
CA LEU A 276 11.73 -0.29 11.25
C LEU A 276 11.23 -1.31 12.26
#